data_7dacd64aacd8f759a5c960dc6b317b4b
#
_entry.id   7dacd64aacd8f759a5c960dc6b317b4b
#
_cell.length_a   1.000
_cell.length_b   1.000
_cell.length_c   1.000
_cell.angle_alpha   90.00
_cell.angle_beta   90.00
_cell.angle_gamma   90.00
#
_symmetry.space_group_name_H-M   'P 1'
#
loop_
_entity.id
_entity.type
_entity.pdbx_description
1 polymer ?
#
loop_
_entity_poly.entity_id
_entity_poly.type
_entity_poly.pdbx_seq_one_letter_code
_entity_poly.pdbx_strand_id
1 'polypeptide(L)'
;MNFKGAVFDLDGTLLDSMEVWKNIDIEFLSKRGLEVPKGYSDEILAMSFRETAEYTIARFGLQEQPDDVMHEWNQMAIEAYGHHVQLKPGAKEYLLKLKSHGIRLGVCTALSQKLYLPCLQNNNIYEL
;
A
#
# COMPACT_ATOMS: atom_id res chain seq x y z
N MET A 1 -11.78 -10.30 -27.60
CA MET A 1 -10.82 -9.31 -27.10
C MET A 1 -9.56 -9.35 -27.97
N ASN A 2 -9.04 -8.18 -28.32
CA ASN A 2 -7.93 -8.06 -29.26
C ASN A 2 -6.54 -8.10 -28.62
N PHE A 3 -6.44 -8.45 -27.32
CA PHE A 3 -5.18 -8.53 -26.61
C PHE A 3 -5.03 -9.91 -25.94
N LYS A 4 -3.77 -10.29 -25.70
CA LYS A 4 -3.43 -11.62 -25.13
C LYS A 4 -2.96 -11.54 -23.69
N GLY A 5 -2.68 -10.35 -23.20
CA GLY A 5 -2.21 -10.15 -21.84
C GLY A 5 -2.70 -8.82 -21.29
N ALA A 6 -2.81 -8.72 -19.98
CA ALA A 6 -3.18 -7.51 -19.27
C ALA A 6 -2.27 -7.36 -18.05
N VAL A 7 -1.75 -6.16 -17.85
CA VAL A 7 -0.89 -5.84 -16.70
C VAL A 7 -1.62 -4.78 -15.88
N PHE A 8 -1.69 -5.01 -14.56
CA PHE A 8 -2.43 -4.15 -13.65
C PHE A 8 -1.49 -3.57 -12.59
N ASP A 9 -1.75 -2.33 -12.23
CA ASP A 9 -1.25 -1.77 -10.97
C ASP A 9 -2.11 -2.33 -9.82
N LEU A 10 -1.60 -2.28 -8.61
CA LEU A 10 -2.32 -2.78 -7.43
C LEU A 10 -2.99 -1.65 -6.66
N ASP A 11 -2.20 -0.74 -6.09
CA ASP A 11 -2.73 0.33 -5.22
C ASP A 11 -3.69 1.24 -5.98
N GLY A 12 -4.93 1.30 -5.50
CA GLY A 12 -5.96 2.15 -6.09
C GLY A 12 -6.51 1.64 -7.42
N THR A 13 -6.00 0.53 -7.95
CA THR A 13 -6.49 -0.09 -9.19
C THR A 13 -7.26 -1.38 -8.89
N LEU A 14 -6.56 -2.43 -8.49
CA LEU A 14 -7.19 -3.67 -8.05
C LEU A 14 -7.47 -3.67 -6.56
N LEU A 15 -6.63 -3.00 -5.78
CA LEU A 15 -6.73 -2.98 -4.32
C LEU A 15 -7.36 -1.68 -3.84
N ASP A 16 -8.28 -1.80 -2.88
CA ASP A 16 -8.85 -0.67 -2.18
C ASP A 16 -7.90 -0.28 -1.03
N SER A 17 -6.81 0.37 -1.38
CA SER A 17 -5.69 0.62 -0.48
C SER A 17 -5.33 2.11 -0.33
N MET A 18 -6.14 3.02 -0.86
CA MET A 18 -5.80 4.46 -0.87
C MET A 18 -5.72 5.06 0.53
N GLU A 19 -6.42 4.49 1.50
CA GLU A 19 -6.44 4.97 2.88
C GLU A 19 -5.36 4.32 3.78
N VAL A 20 -4.61 3.32 3.28
CA VAL A 20 -3.66 2.57 4.11
C VAL A 20 -2.61 3.48 4.73
N TRP A 21 -1.89 4.24 3.91
CA TRP A 21 -0.79 5.07 4.40
C TRP A 21 -1.29 6.24 5.24
N LYS A 22 -2.47 6.78 4.91
CA LYS A 22 -3.11 7.81 5.73
C LYS A 22 -3.42 7.27 7.13
N ASN A 23 -3.96 6.06 7.22
CA ASN A 23 -4.27 5.43 8.50
C ASN A 23 -3.00 5.10 9.28
N ILE A 24 -1.94 4.69 8.60
CA ILE A 24 -0.63 4.45 9.22
C ILE A 24 -0.10 5.74 9.84
N ASP A 25 -0.18 6.86 9.13
CA ASP A 25 0.27 8.15 9.64
C ASP A 25 -0.51 8.56 10.89
N ILE A 26 -1.83 8.40 10.85
CA ILE A 26 -2.70 8.72 11.97
C ILE A 26 -2.31 7.87 13.19
N GLU A 27 -2.18 6.56 13.01
CA GLU A 27 -1.85 5.65 14.11
C GLU A 27 -0.44 5.89 14.65
N PHE A 28 0.53 6.06 13.77
CA PHE A 28 1.93 6.31 14.16
C PHE A 28 2.05 7.56 15.03
N LEU A 29 1.47 8.65 14.59
CA LEU A 29 1.52 9.91 15.34
C LEU A 29 0.66 9.86 16.60
N SER A 30 -0.48 9.18 16.55
CA SER A 30 -1.35 9.01 17.72
C SER A 30 -0.65 8.28 18.86
N LYS A 31 0.16 7.25 18.57
CA LYS A 31 0.95 6.55 19.58
C LYS A 31 1.94 7.46 20.29
N ARG A 32 2.29 8.57 19.68
CA ARG A 32 3.24 9.57 20.23
C ARG A 32 2.52 10.81 20.77
N GLY A 33 1.19 10.74 20.89
CA GLY A 33 0.40 11.87 21.39
C GLY A 33 0.27 13.01 20.40
N LEU A 34 0.45 12.73 19.11
CA LEU A 34 0.43 13.74 18.06
C LEU A 34 -0.72 13.51 17.08
N GLU A 35 -1.11 14.56 16.38
CA GLU A 35 -2.13 14.50 15.33
C GLU A 35 -1.47 14.80 13.99
N VAL A 36 -2.07 14.27 12.90
CA VAL A 36 -1.60 14.56 11.54
C VAL A 36 -1.96 16.01 11.21
N PRO A 37 -0.96 16.88 10.98
CA PRO A 37 -1.24 18.27 10.64
C PRO A 37 -1.88 18.41 9.27
N LYS A 38 -2.66 19.46 9.08
CA LYS A 38 -3.19 19.81 7.77
C LYS A 38 -2.04 20.08 6.81
N GLY A 39 -2.08 19.47 5.63
CA GLY A 39 -1.04 19.64 4.61
C GLY A 39 0.16 18.70 4.76
N TYR A 40 0.22 17.88 5.82
CA TYR A 40 1.32 16.94 6.01
C TYR A 40 1.46 15.96 4.83
N SER A 41 0.35 15.42 4.36
CA SER A 41 0.35 14.48 3.23
C SER A 41 0.90 15.11 1.96
N ASP A 42 0.58 16.38 1.72
CA ASP A 42 1.09 17.11 0.56
C ASP A 42 2.59 17.38 0.67
N GLU A 43 3.07 17.64 1.88
CA GLU A 43 4.49 17.90 2.13
C GLU A 43 5.36 16.69 1.84
N ILE A 44 4.88 15.48 2.13
CA ILE A 44 5.66 14.25 1.96
C ILE A 44 5.42 13.54 0.62
N LEU A 45 4.52 14.05 -0.20
CA LEU A 45 4.05 13.37 -1.41
C LEU A 45 5.17 13.00 -2.38
N ALA A 46 6.17 13.87 -2.56
CA ALA A 46 7.26 13.66 -3.49
C ALA A 46 8.54 13.11 -2.84
N MET A 47 8.48 12.77 -1.55
CA MET A 47 9.64 12.26 -0.82
C MET A 47 9.76 10.74 -0.95
N SER A 48 11.01 10.26 -0.92
CA SER A 48 11.25 8.83 -0.79
C SER A 48 10.82 8.37 0.62
N PHE A 49 10.75 7.06 0.81
CA PHE A 49 10.37 6.49 2.12
C PHE A 49 11.30 6.96 3.23
N ARG A 50 12.62 6.93 2.97
CA ARG A 50 13.62 7.38 3.94
C ARG A 50 13.55 8.89 4.19
N GLU A 51 13.40 9.68 3.14
CA GLU A 51 13.25 11.13 3.28
C GLU A 51 12.02 11.48 4.11
N THR A 52 10.93 10.77 3.93
CA THR A 52 9.70 10.93 4.72
C THR A 52 9.97 10.65 6.19
N ALA A 53 10.72 9.59 6.50
CA ALA A 53 11.08 9.27 7.89
C ALA A 53 11.93 10.38 8.52
N GLU A 54 12.95 10.82 7.81
CA GLU A 54 13.82 11.90 8.27
C GLU A 54 13.05 13.20 8.50
N TYR A 55 12.17 13.55 7.55
CA TYR A 55 11.33 14.74 7.64
C TYR A 55 10.38 14.67 8.85
N THR A 56 9.75 13.53 9.05
CA THR A 56 8.80 13.32 10.15
C THR A 56 9.49 13.47 11.50
N ILE A 57 10.67 12.88 11.65
CA ILE A 57 11.47 13.00 12.87
C ILE A 57 11.78 14.47 13.15
N ALA A 58 12.26 15.19 12.15
CA ALA A 58 12.62 16.60 12.29
C ALA A 58 11.42 17.48 12.59
N ARG A 59 10.30 17.25 11.87
CA ARG A 59 9.11 18.07 12.02
C ARG A 59 8.47 17.98 13.40
N PHE A 60 8.43 16.77 13.96
CA PHE A 60 7.77 16.54 15.26
C PHE A 60 8.75 16.45 16.44
N GLY A 61 10.04 16.64 16.18
CA GLY A 61 11.07 16.57 17.22
C GLY A 61 11.19 15.20 17.87
N LEU A 62 11.05 14.14 17.08
CA LEU A 62 11.09 12.77 17.61
C LEU A 62 12.52 12.35 17.97
N GLN A 63 12.65 11.60 19.05
CA GLN A 63 13.94 11.07 19.53
C GLN A 63 14.15 9.66 18.99
N GLU A 64 14.02 9.50 17.67
CA GLU A 64 14.05 8.19 17.02
C GLU A 64 14.96 8.25 15.80
N GLN A 65 15.42 7.09 15.35
CA GLN A 65 16.25 6.99 14.15
C GLN A 65 15.39 6.69 12.92
N PRO A 66 15.77 7.17 11.73
CA PRO A 66 15.00 6.91 10.51
C PRO A 66 14.75 5.42 10.27
N ASP A 67 15.74 4.56 10.52
CA ASP A 67 15.59 3.12 10.31
C ASP A 67 14.51 2.51 11.20
N ASP A 68 14.40 2.97 12.44
CA ASP A 68 13.38 2.49 13.38
C ASP A 68 11.99 2.94 12.97
N VAL A 69 11.85 4.17 12.50
CA VAL A 69 10.58 4.69 12.00
C VAL A 69 10.14 3.93 10.75
N MET A 70 11.06 3.72 9.81
CA MET A 70 10.79 2.96 8.60
C MET A 70 10.37 1.52 8.92
N HIS A 71 11.02 0.90 9.91
CA HIS A 71 10.69 -0.45 10.37
C HIS A 71 9.27 -0.50 10.93
N GLU A 72 8.90 0.45 11.78
CA GLU A 72 7.55 0.51 12.35
C GLU A 72 6.50 0.68 11.24
N TRP A 73 6.73 1.60 10.30
CA TRP A 73 5.82 1.79 9.18
C TRP A 73 5.67 0.53 8.33
N ASN A 74 6.77 -0.18 8.07
CA ASN A 74 6.73 -1.43 7.32
C ASN A 74 5.92 -2.50 8.05
N GLN A 75 6.06 -2.62 9.37
CA GLN A 75 5.28 -3.58 10.15
C GLN A 75 3.78 -3.24 10.10
N MET A 76 3.43 -1.96 10.19
CA MET A 76 2.05 -1.52 10.08
C MET A 76 1.49 -1.79 8.67
N ALA A 77 2.30 -1.57 7.64
CA ALA A 77 1.89 -1.85 6.26
C ALA A 77 1.74 -3.35 6.00
N ILE A 78 2.63 -4.18 6.51
CA ILE A 78 2.52 -5.64 6.41
C ILE A 78 1.19 -6.12 7.01
N GLU A 79 0.84 -5.61 8.18
CA GLU A 79 -0.43 -5.95 8.83
C GLU A 79 -1.62 -5.49 7.98
N ALA A 80 -1.60 -4.24 7.50
CA ALA A 80 -2.70 -3.69 6.72
C ALA A 80 -2.91 -4.46 5.41
N TYR A 81 -1.86 -4.64 4.62
CA TYR A 81 -1.96 -5.33 3.33
C TYR A 81 -2.24 -6.82 3.50
N GLY A 82 -1.71 -7.44 4.54
CA GLY A 82 -1.90 -8.86 4.77
C GLY A 82 -3.29 -9.23 5.26
N HIS A 83 -3.96 -8.34 5.99
CA HIS A 83 -5.19 -8.70 6.71
C HIS A 83 -6.38 -7.78 6.45
N HIS A 84 -6.16 -6.54 6.04
CA HIS A 84 -7.23 -5.54 5.98
C HIS A 84 -7.54 -5.01 4.59
N VAL A 85 -6.56 -4.95 3.70
CA VAL A 85 -6.78 -4.43 2.34
C VAL A 85 -7.57 -5.44 1.52
N GLN A 86 -8.65 -4.96 0.90
CA GLN A 86 -9.53 -5.78 0.06
C GLN A 86 -9.45 -5.33 -1.40
N LEU A 87 -9.98 -6.16 -2.27
CA LEU A 87 -10.11 -5.82 -3.69
C LEU A 87 -11.17 -4.73 -3.87
N LYS A 88 -10.99 -3.89 -4.87
CA LYS A 88 -12.05 -2.98 -5.27
C LYS A 88 -13.25 -3.77 -5.79
N PRO A 89 -14.49 -3.23 -5.63
CA PRO A 89 -15.68 -3.89 -6.16
C PRO A 89 -15.53 -4.22 -7.63
N GLY A 90 -15.85 -5.45 -8.02
CA GLY A 90 -15.78 -5.92 -9.40
C GLY A 90 -14.40 -6.33 -9.88
N ALA A 91 -13.32 -6.11 -9.09
CA ALA A 91 -11.97 -6.42 -9.53
C ALA A 91 -11.77 -7.91 -9.79
N LYS A 92 -12.16 -8.76 -8.85
CA LYS A 92 -11.98 -10.21 -8.98
C LYS A 92 -12.80 -10.76 -10.16
N GLU A 93 -14.03 -10.32 -10.29
CA GLU A 93 -14.92 -10.73 -11.38
C GLU A 93 -14.33 -10.36 -12.74
N TYR A 94 -13.75 -9.17 -12.84
CA TYR A 94 -13.10 -8.73 -14.08
C TYR A 94 -11.88 -9.59 -14.39
N LEU A 95 -11.04 -9.88 -13.41
CA LEU A 95 -9.87 -10.75 -13.60
C LEU A 95 -10.29 -12.15 -14.04
N LEU A 96 -11.33 -12.73 -13.44
CA LEU A 96 -11.85 -14.03 -13.83
C LEU A 96 -12.39 -14.00 -15.26
N LYS A 97 -13.05 -12.93 -15.65
CA LYS A 97 -13.55 -12.76 -17.02
C LYS A 97 -12.40 -12.74 -18.02
N LEU A 98 -11.34 -11.98 -17.74
CA LEU A 98 -10.16 -11.96 -18.61
C LEU A 98 -9.52 -13.34 -18.69
N LYS A 99 -9.39 -14.02 -17.58
CA LYS A 99 -8.82 -15.37 -17.53
C LYS A 99 -9.64 -16.36 -18.37
N SER A 100 -10.97 -16.25 -18.33
CA SER A 100 -11.87 -17.11 -19.11
C SER A 100 -11.73 -16.91 -20.62
N HIS A 101 -11.19 -15.76 -21.04
CA HIS A 101 -10.90 -15.46 -22.45
C HIS A 101 -9.47 -15.82 -22.84
N GLY A 102 -8.73 -16.55 -21.98
CA GLY A 102 -7.36 -16.96 -22.25
C GLY A 102 -6.34 -15.84 -22.13
N ILE A 103 -6.67 -14.73 -21.48
CA ILE A 103 -5.78 -13.59 -21.32
C ILE A 103 -4.88 -13.83 -20.12
N ARG A 104 -3.57 -13.65 -20.33
CA ARG A 104 -2.60 -13.75 -19.23
C ARG A 104 -2.62 -12.48 -18.40
N LEU A 105 -2.55 -12.65 -17.08
CA LEU A 105 -2.58 -11.54 -16.14
C LEU A 105 -1.20 -11.29 -15.54
N GLY A 106 -0.84 -10.03 -15.40
CA GLY A 106 0.41 -9.63 -14.77
C GLY A 106 0.19 -8.42 -13.89
N VAL A 107 1.17 -8.15 -13.06
CA VAL A 107 1.13 -7.03 -12.11
C VAL A 107 2.38 -6.17 -12.29
N CYS A 108 2.19 -4.86 -12.31
CA CYS A 108 3.27 -3.88 -12.24
C CYS A 108 2.99 -2.98 -11.06
N THR A 109 3.79 -3.08 -9.99
CA THR A 109 3.52 -2.38 -8.75
C THR A 109 4.79 -1.86 -8.10
N ALA A 110 4.67 -0.75 -7.39
CA ALA A 110 5.74 -0.22 -6.54
C ALA A 110 5.80 -0.92 -5.17
N LEU A 111 4.80 -1.75 -4.83
CA LEU A 111 4.79 -2.48 -3.57
C LEU A 111 5.87 -3.56 -3.55
N SER A 112 6.49 -3.76 -2.38
CA SER A 112 7.41 -4.87 -2.18
C SER A 112 6.64 -6.19 -2.08
N GLN A 113 7.33 -7.30 -2.34
CA GLN A 113 6.72 -8.64 -2.24
C GLN A 113 6.16 -8.91 -0.84
N LYS A 114 6.80 -8.41 0.21
CA LYS A 114 6.32 -8.57 1.59
C LYS A 114 4.95 -7.96 1.80
N LEU A 115 4.58 -6.95 1.01
CA LEU A 115 3.28 -6.30 1.10
C LEU A 115 2.26 -6.93 0.16
N TYR A 116 2.61 -7.11 -1.13
CA TYR A 116 1.60 -7.55 -2.10
C TYR A 116 1.29 -9.04 -2.02
N LEU A 117 2.27 -9.90 -1.73
CA LEU A 117 2.07 -11.35 -1.76
C LEU A 117 1.00 -11.80 -0.77
N PRO A 118 1.10 -11.47 0.54
CA PRO A 118 0.03 -11.84 1.47
C PRO A 118 -1.31 -11.21 1.13
N CYS A 119 -1.32 -10.00 0.57
CA CYS A 119 -2.54 -9.32 0.18
C CYS A 119 -3.25 -10.06 -0.95
N LEU A 120 -2.53 -10.47 -1.99
CA LEU A 120 -3.09 -11.22 -3.11
C LEU A 120 -3.59 -12.59 -2.65
N GLN A 121 -2.85 -13.26 -1.76
CA GLN A 121 -3.27 -14.54 -1.20
C GLN A 121 -4.53 -14.39 -0.35
N ASN A 122 -4.58 -13.37 0.51
CA ASN A 122 -5.73 -13.11 1.39
C ASN A 122 -7.00 -12.79 0.59
N ASN A 123 -6.86 -12.17 -0.58
CA ASN A 123 -7.97 -11.83 -1.46
C ASN A 123 -8.27 -12.92 -2.52
N ASN A 124 -7.58 -14.04 -2.46
CA ASN A 124 -7.81 -15.21 -3.32
C ASN A 124 -7.61 -14.91 -4.82
N ILE A 125 -6.67 -14.04 -5.16
CA ILE A 125 -6.34 -13.74 -6.56
C ILE A 125 -4.89 -14.07 -6.92
N TYR A 126 -4.09 -14.56 -5.98
CA TYR A 126 -2.69 -14.86 -6.23
C TYR A 126 -2.51 -15.92 -7.33
N GLU A 127 -3.42 -16.89 -7.38
CA GLU A 127 -3.34 -18.00 -8.33
C GLU A 127 -3.81 -17.62 -9.75
N LEU A 128 -4.35 -16.44 -9.95
CA LEU A 128 -4.79 -15.95 -11.25
C LEU A 128 -3.59 -15.32 -11.99
#